data_3a12778e83e37e7ff3c7694cae8bcaf3
#
_entry.id   3a12778e83e37e7ff3c7694cae8bcaf3
#
_cell.length_a   1.000
_cell.length_b   1.000
_cell.length_c   1.000
_cell.angle_alpha   90.00
_cell.angle_beta   90.00
_cell.angle_gamma   90.00
#
_symmetry.space_group_name_H-M   'P 1'
#
loop_
_entity.id
_entity.type
_entity.pdbx_description
1 polymer ?
#
loop_
_entity_poly.entity_id
_entity_poly.type
_entity_poly.pdbx_seq_one_letter_code
_entity_poly.pdbx_strand_id
1 'polypeptide(L)'
;LQILDLGQIPLLAKDRTEDDPLVIGGGCCTYNPEPMADFFDLFYMGEGEISFYELFDLYKKMRAEGKTRHEFLHEASKVPGIYVPSLYEVTYKEDGTIASFEPIYEDVPKTIQKQIVLNMTEAVYPEKPVVPFIKATQDRVVLEIQRGCIRGCRFCQAGMVYRPVREKNVEHLKELAYKMLKSTGHEEISLSS
;
A
#
# COMPACT_ATOMS: atom_id res chain seq x y z
N LEU A 1 -12.96 3.72 9.95
CA LEU A 1 -14.32 4.22 9.72
C LEU A 1 -14.60 5.52 10.47
N GLN A 2 -14.26 5.63 11.77
CA GLN A 2 -14.46 6.87 12.57
C GLN A 2 -13.83 8.11 11.93
N ILE A 3 -12.68 7.99 11.28
CA ILE A 3 -12.01 9.12 10.60
C ILE A 3 -12.85 9.60 9.40
N LEU A 4 -13.44 8.69 8.65
CA LEU A 4 -14.34 9.04 7.54
C LEU A 4 -15.59 9.74 8.05
N ASP A 5 -16.19 9.22 9.11
CA ASP A 5 -17.37 9.80 9.76
C ASP A 5 -17.09 11.22 10.28
N LEU A 6 -16.00 11.40 11.01
CA LEU A 6 -15.55 12.72 11.50
C LEU A 6 -15.24 13.70 10.35
N GLY A 7 -14.74 13.19 9.23
CA GLY A 7 -14.49 13.97 8.01
C GLY A 7 -15.73 14.21 7.16
N GLN A 8 -16.90 13.73 7.58
CA GLN A 8 -18.16 13.80 6.83
C GLN A 8 -18.05 13.18 5.42
N ILE A 9 -17.19 12.16 5.28
CA ILE A 9 -17.02 11.39 4.05
C ILE A 9 -17.97 10.18 4.13
N PRO A 10 -18.78 9.91 3.08
CA PRO A 10 -19.67 8.74 3.07
C PRO A 10 -18.89 7.46 3.37
N LEU A 11 -19.37 6.67 4.35
CA LEU A 11 -18.66 5.48 4.82
C LEU A 11 -18.54 4.43 3.70
N LEU A 12 -19.65 4.14 3.03
CA LEU A 12 -19.67 3.16 1.95
C LEU A 12 -19.14 3.79 0.65
N ALA A 13 -18.27 3.07 -0.04
CA ALA A 13 -17.71 3.50 -1.30
C ALA A 13 -18.77 3.82 -2.37
N LYS A 14 -19.85 3.02 -2.39
CA LYS A 14 -20.98 3.19 -3.32
C LYS A 14 -21.79 4.49 -3.14
N ASP A 15 -21.71 5.09 -1.96
CA ASP A 15 -22.44 6.33 -1.63
C ASP A 15 -21.62 7.60 -1.93
N ARG A 16 -20.33 7.44 -2.35
CA ARG A 16 -19.44 8.56 -2.69
C ARG A 16 -19.70 9.08 -4.09
N THR A 17 -19.65 10.39 -4.21
CA THR A 17 -19.83 11.14 -5.46
C THR A 17 -18.48 11.58 -6.05
N GLU A 18 -18.55 12.33 -7.15
CA GLU A 18 -17.34 12.91 -7.80
C GLU A 18 -16.63 13.95 -6.91
N ASP A 19 -17.35 14.57 -5.99
CA ASP A 19 -16.82 15.58 -5.07
C ASP A 19 -16.16 15.00 -3.82
N ASP A 20 -16.41 13.73 -3.54
CA ASP A 20 -15.84 13.05 -2.39
C ASP A 20 -14.41 12.58 -2.67
N PRO A 21 -13.53 12.54 -1.66
CA PRO A 21 -12.17 12.02 -1.83
C PRO A 21 -12.18 10.52 -2.14
N LEU A 22 -11.12 10.04 -2.82
CA LEU A 22 -10.84 8.62 -2.94
C LEU A 22 -10.33 8.06 -1.61
N VAL A 23 -10.93 6.97 -1.16
CA VAL A 23 -10.48 6.25 0.04
C VAL A 23 -9.68 5.03 -0.39
N ILE A 24 -8.38 5.09 -0.15
CA ILE A 24 -7.42 4.08 -0.59
C ILE A 24 -6.88 3.29 0.61
N GLY A 25 -6.94 1.98 0.52
CA GLY A 25 -6.34 1.07 1.49
C GLY A 25 -4.94 0.62 1.07
N GLY A 26 -4.03 0.49 2.05
CA GLY A 26 -2.67 0.01 1.83
C GLY A 26 -2.07 -0.63 3.09
N GLY A 27 -0.87 -1.21 2.94
CA GLY A 27 -0.14 -1.82 4.04
C GLY A 27 -0.44 -3.32 4.22
N CYS A 28 0.11 -3.91 5.28
CA CYS A 28 0.11 -5.36 5.48
C CYS A 28 -1.29 -5.99 5.65
N CYS A 29 -2.27 -5.23 6.13
CA CYS A 29 -3.63 -5.74 6.32
C CYS A 29 -4.43 -5.86 5.01
N THR A 30 -3.99 -5.24 3.92
CA THR A 30 -4.69 -5.29 2.63
C THR A 30 -4.57 -6.63 1.91
N TYR A 31 -3.77 -7.56 2.42
CA TYR A 31 -3.73 -8.94 1.90
C TYR A 31 -4.99 -9.75 2.21
N ASN A 32 -5.89 -9.22 3.04
CA ASN A 32 -7.26 -9.68 3.21
C ASN A 32 -8.20 -8.47 3.17
N PRO A 33 -8.48 -7.89 1.99
CA PRO A 33 -9.21 -6.64 1.85
C PRO A 33 -10.72 -6.82 2.02
N GLU A 34 -11.27 -8.01 1.76
CA GLU A 34 -12.70 -8.27 1.66
C GLU A 34 -13.53 -7.81 2.88
N PRO A 35 -13.09 -7.95 4.14
CA PRO A 35 -13.84 -7.44 5.28
C PRO A 35 -14.04 -5.91 5.25
N MET A 36 -13.27 -5.19 4.44
CA MET A 36 -13.29 -3.73 4.31
C MET A 36 -13.67 -3.27 2.89
N ALA A 37 -14.03 -4.19 2.00
CA ALA A 37 -14.27 -3.92 0.58
C ALA A 37 -15.31 -2.83 0.34
N ASP A 38 -16.41 -2.85 1.09
CA ASP A 38 -17.51 -1.87 0.96
C ASP A 38 -17.12 -0.43 1.33
N PHE A 39 -16.03 -0.25 2.09
CA PHE A 39 -15.63 1.05 2.64
C PHE A 39 -14.51 1.72 1.86
N PHE A 40 -13.80 0.99 1.01
CA PHE A 40 -12.67 1.51 0.24
C PHE A 40 -12.98 1.53 -1.26
N ASP A 41 -12.51 2.56 -1.95
CA ASP A 41 -12.64 2.66 -3.39
C ASP A 41 -11.66 1.71 -4.09
N LEU A 42 -10.46 1.60 -3.55
CA LEU A 42 -9.44 0.67 -4.03
C LEU A 42 -8.42 0.33 -2.93
N PHE A 43 -7.70 -0.76 -3.14
CA PHE A 43 -6.57 -1.17 -2.33
C PHE A 43 -5.31 -1.29 -3.19
N TYR A 44 -4.17 -0.90 -2.61
CA TYR A 44 -2.86 -1.18 -3.17
C TYR A 44 -2.21 -2.34 -2.41
N MET A 45 -1.83 -3.39 -3.12
CA MET A 45 -1.25 -4.61 -2.55
C MET A 45 0.25 -4.66 -2.82
N GLY A 46 1.04 -4.48 -1.77
CA GLY A 46 2.49 -4.59 -1.84
C GLY A 46 3.23 -3.34 -1.44
N GLU A 47 4.42 -3.18 -2.00
CA GLU A 47 5.36 -2.13 -1.70
C GLU A 47 5.18 -0.96 -2.66
N GLY A 48 4.89 0.23 -2.12
CA GLY A 48 4.46 1.40 -2.88
C GLY A 48 5.51 2.01 -3.80
N GLU A 49 6.78 1.66 -3.61
CA GLU A 49 7.90 2.21 -4.37
C GLU A 49 7.89 1.81 -5.86
N ILE A 50 7.07 0.86 -6.27
CA ILE A 50 7.05 0.35 -7.65
C ILE A 50 6.01 1.08 -8.49
N SER A 51 4.74 0.75 -8.32
CA SER A 51 3.65 1.17 -9.21
C SER A 51 2.68 2.19 -8.58
N PHE A 52 2.85 2.52 -7.29
CA PHE A 52 1.92 3.43 -6.64
C PHE A 52 1.94 4.85 -7.23
N TYR A 53 3.08 5.29 -7.76
CA TYR A 53 3.18 6.57 -8.47
C TYR A 53 2.37 6.59 -9.77
N GLU A 54 2.29 5.46 -10.47
CA GLU A 54 1.50 5.32 -11.70
C GLU A 54 0.02 5.60 -11.44
N LEU A 55 -0.49 5.19 -10.27
CA LEU A 55 -1.86 5.49 -9.85
C LEU A 55 -2.11 7.00 -9.72
N PHE A 56 -1.17 7.74 -9.12
CA PHE A 56 -1.31 9.19 -8.98
C PHE A 56 -1.22 9.93 -10.32
N ASP A 57 -0.34 9.49 -11.21
CA ASP A 57 -0.21 10.08 -12.52
C ASP A 57 -1.44 9.79 -13.39
N LEU A 58 -1.98 8.58 -13.31
CA LEU A 58 -3.25 8.21 -13.92
C LEU A 58 -4.40 9.09 -13.39
N TYR A 59 -4.48 9.26 -12.06
CA TYR A 59 -5.52 10.08 -11.44
C TYR A 59 -5.46 11.54 -11.92
N LYS A 60 -4.27 12.15 -11.91
CA LYS A 60 -4.08 13.52 -12.41
C LYS A 60 -4.51 13.68 -13.86
N LYS A 61 -4.09 12.74 -14.72
CA LYS A 61 -4.42 12.72 -16.14
C LYS A 61 -5.93 12.63 -16.34
N MET A 62 -6.57 11.62 -15.76
CA MET A 62 -8.00 11.37 -15.98
C MET A 62 -8.87 12.49 -15.40
N ARG A 63 -8.48 13.07 -14.28
CA ARG A 63 -9.17 14.25 -13.72
C ARG A 63 -9.05 15.47 -14.63
N ALA A 64 -7.89 15.70 -15.24
CA ALA A 64 -7.69 16.78 -16.22
C ALA A 64 -8.53 16.57 -17.49
N GLU A 65 -8.79 15.32 -17.86
CA GLU A 65 -9.64 14.93 -19.00
C GLU A 65 -11.14 14.95 -18.65
N GLY A 66 -11.52 15.26 -17.41
CA GLY A 66 -12.92 15.30 -16.96
C GLY A 66 -13.58 13.94 -16.83
N LYS A 67 -12.78 12.88 -16.61
CA LYS A 67 -13.25 11.53 -16.43
C LYS A 67 -13.94 11.33 -15.08
N THR A 68 -14.95 10.46 -15.07
CA THR A 68 -15.70 10.11 -13.87
C THR A 68 -14.89 9.25 -12.91
N ARG A 69 -15.31 9.21 -11.64
CA ARG A 69 -14.77 8.32 -10.62
C ARG A 69 -14.80 6.85 -11.06
N HIS A 70 -15.88 6.41 -11.67
CA HIS A 70 -16.01 5.03 -12.17
C HIS A 70 -15.01 4.74 -13.28
N GLU A 71 -14.86 5.64 -14.29
CA GLU A 71 -13.87 5.47 -15.35
C GLU A 71 -12.45 5.42 -14.77
N PHE A 72 -12.14 6.26 -13.79
CA PHE A 72 -10.85 6.23 -13.11
C PHE A 72 -10.61 4.91 -12.39
N LEU A 73 -11.57 4.44 -11.59
CA LEU A 73 -11.44 3.17 -10.85
C LEU A 73 -11.27 1.98 -11.80
N HIS A 74 -11.98 1.98 -12.94
CA HIS A 74 -11.83 0.96 -13.96
C HIS A 74 -10.42 0.96 -14.55
N GLU A 75 -9.89 2.11 -14.97
CA GLU A 75 -8.51 2.19 -15.47
C GLU A 75 -7.46 1.93 -14.39
N ALA A 76 -7.70 2.36 -13.14
CA ALA A 76 -6.82 2.10 -12.01
C ALA A 76 -6.66 0.61 -11.72
N SER A 77 -7.68 -0.22 -11.98
CA SER A 77 -7.60 -1.68 -11.79
C SER A 77 -6.54 -2.35 -12.66
N LYS A 78 -6.09 -1.69 -13.74
CA LYS A 78 -5.04 -2.17 -14.64
C LYS A 78 -3.64 -1.85 -14.14
N VAL A 79 -3.50 -0.95 -13.17
CA VAL A 79 -2.22 -0.64 -12.52
C VAL A 79 -1.82 -1.83 -11.63
N PRO A 80 -0.58 -2.36 -11.77
CA PRO A 80 -0.16 -3.50 -10.98
C PRO A 80 -0.30 -3.28 -9.47
N GLY A 81 -0.89 -4.26 -8.79
CA GLY A 81 -1.12 -4.20 -7.33
C GLY A 81 -2.41 -3.51 -6.91
N ILE A 82 -3.18 -2.96 -7.82
CA ILE A 82 -4.46 -2.31 -7.50
C ILE A 82 -5.60 -3.32 -7.53
N TYR A 83 -6.37 -3.36 -6.45
CA TYR A 83 -7.64 -4.06 -6.33
C TYR A 83 -8.78 -3.06 -6.11
N VAL A 84 -9.77 -3.09 -6.99
CA VAL A 84 -10.97 -2.23 -6.93
C VAL A 84 -12.17 -3.12 -6.63
N PRO A 85 -12.67 -3.20 -5.39
CA PRO A 85 -13.71 -4.15 -5.00
C PRO A 85 -14.99 -4.05 -5.85
N SER A 86 -15.41 -2.84 -6.21
CA SER A 86 -16.62 -2.59 -6.98
C SER A 86 -16.60 -3.16 -8.42
N LEU A 87 -15.46 -3.65 -8.89
CA LEU A 87 -15.30 -4.27 -10.21
C LEU A 87 -15.36 -5.79 -10.17
N TYR A 88 -15.70 -6.37 -9.02
CA TYR A 88 -15.81 -7.83 -8.85
C TYR A 88 -17.19 -8.20 -8.31
N GLU A 89 -17.66 -9.34 -8.73
CA GLU A 89 -18.89 -9.94 -8.24
C GLU A 89 -18.61 -11.24 -7.49
N VAL A 90 -19.18 -11.34 -6.28
CA VAL A 90 -19.08 -12.53 -5.44
C VAL A 90 -20.43 -13.23 -5.41
N THR A 91 -20.48 -14.49 -5.79
CA THR A 91 -21.66 -15.32 -5.65
C THR A 91 -21.47 -16.36 -4.56
N TYR A 92 -22.55 -16.73 -3.89
CA TYR A 92 -22.52 -17.66 -2.76
C TYR A 92 -23.34 -18.90 -3.07
N LYS A 93 -22.94 -20.05 -2.51
CA LYS A 93 -23.70 -21.28 -2.48
C LYS A 93 -24.78 -21.22 -1.40
N GLU A 94 -25.69 -22.21 -1.39
CA GLU A 94 -26.74 -22.32 -0.37
C GLU A 94 -26.19 -22.44 1.06
N ASP A 95 -25.00 -23.00 1.24
CA ASP A 95 -24.32 -23.15 2.52
C ASP A 95 -23.57 -21.87 2.98
N GLY A 96 -23.65 -20.76 2.21
CA GLY A 96 -22.96 -19.51 2.50
C GLY A 96 -21.48 -19.46 2.11
N THR A 97 -20.95 -20.53 1.52
CA THR A 97 -19.57 -20.49 0.99
C THR A 97 -19.51 -19.79 -0.37
N ILE A 98 -18.36 -19.22 -0.72
CA ILE A 98 -18.17 -18.56 -2.01
C ILE A 98 -18.30 -19.59 -3.14
N ALA A 99 -19.17 -19.31 -4.09
CA ALA A 99 -19.33 -20.09 -5.32
C ALA A 99 -18.40 -19.57 -6.42
N SER A 100 -18.36 -18.24 -6.63
CA SER A 100 -17.45 -17.59 -7.58
C SER A 100 -17.03 -16.22 -7.07
N PHE A 101 -15.86 -15.80 -7.51
CA PHE A 101 -15.32 -14.45 -7.32
C PHE A 101 -14.70 -14.04 -8.66
N GLU A 102 -15.40 -13.24 -9.43
CA GLU A 102 -15.03 -12.94 -10.82
C GLU A 102 -15.08 -11.43 -11.09
N PRO A 103 -14.20 -10.89 -11.95
CA PRO A 103 -14.32 -9.53 -12.40
C PRO A 103 -15.57 -9.35 -13.27
N ILE A 104 -16.21 -8.18 -13.16
CA ILE A 104 -17.41 -7.81 -13.92
C ILE A 104 -17.06 -7.52 -15.40
N TYR A 105 -15.85 -7.04 -15.65
CA TYR A 105 -15.35 -6.69 -16.99
C TYR A 105 -14.21 -7.62 -17.41
N GLU A 106 -14.14 -7.93 -18.70
CA GLU A 106 -13.13 -8.85 -19.27
C GLU A 106 -11.69 -8.33 -19.14
N ASP A 107 -11.51 -7.00 -19.15
CA ASP A 107 -10.20 -6.34 -19.09
C ASP A 107 -9.74 -6.05 -17.65
N VAL A 108 -10.55 -6.37 -16.64
CA VAL A 108 -10.16 -6.30 -15.21
C VAL A 108 -9.41 -7.57 -14.82
N PRO A 109 -8.26 -7.46 -14.13
CA PRO A 109 -7.45 -8.62 -13.77
C PRO A 109 -8.19 -9.61 -12.85
N LYS A 110 -8.19 -10.90 -13.16
CA LYS A 110 -8.76 -11.95 -12.28
C LYS A 110 -7.94 -12.16 -11.01
N THR A 111 -6.68 -11.80 -11.02
CA THR A 111 -5.75 -11.98 -9.90
C THR A 111 -4.91 -10.74 -9.73
N ILE A 112 -4.91 -10.21 -8.51
CA ILE A 112 -4.07 -9.06 -8.17
C ILE A 112 -2.72 -9.56 -7.67
N GLN A 113 -1.66 -9.17 -8.37
CA GLN A 113 -0.32 -9.57 -8.02
C GLN A 113 0.31 -8.55 -7.07
N LYS A 114 0.74 -9.03 -5.91
CA LYS A 114 1.49 -8.23 -4.94
C LYS A 114 2.73 -7.59 -5.57
N GLN A 115 2.93 -6.30 -5.37
CA GLN A 115 4.11 -5.58 -5.81
C GLN A 115 5.27 -5.73 -4.81
N ILE A 116 6.46 -6.03 -5.29
CA ILE A 116 7.63 -6.33 -4.46
C ILE A 116 8.85 -5.62 -5.04
N VAL A 117 9.51 -4.79 -4.22
CA VAL A 117 10.82 -4.23 -4.55
C VAL A 117 11.86 -5.34 -4.48
N LEU A 118 12.38 -5.79 -5.61
CA LEU A 118 13.39 -6.85 -5.65
C LEU A 118 14.78 -6.35 -5.27
N ASN A 119 15.15 -5.16 -5.71
CA ASN A 119 16.43 -4.55 -5.35
C ASN A 119 16.22 -3.45 -4.29
N MET A 120 16.39 -3.81 -3.03
CA MET A 120 16.22 -2.91 -1.90
C MET A 120 17.25 -1.77 -1.86
N THR A 121 18.40 -1.93 -2.53
CA THR A 121 19.45 -0.91 -2.57
C THR A 121 19.07 0.26 -3.49
N GLU A 122 18.32 -0.02 -4.56
CA GLU A 122 17.84 0.99 -5.51
C GLU A 122 16.51 1.64 -5.07
N ALA A 123 15.84 1.06 -4.07
CA ALA A 123 14.60 1.63 -3.55
C ALA A 123 14.84 3.02 -2.95
N VAL A 124 13.93 3.94 -3.25
CA VAL A 124 13.96 5.28 -2.67
C VAL A 124 13.88 5.20 -1.16
N TYR A 125 14.81 5.81 -0.48
CA TYR A 125 14.86 5.86 0.98
C TYR A 125 15.16 7.30 1.44
N PRO A 126 14.51 7.79 2.52
CA PRO A 126 14.74 9.14 3.01
C PRO A 126 16.19 9.34 3.50
N GLU A 127 16.94 10.20 2.83
CA GLU A 127 18.30 10.59 3.27
C GLU A 127 18.30 11.71 4.32
N LYS A 128 17.19 12.47 4.37
CA LYS A 128 16.97 13.60 5.28
C LYS A 128 15.60 13.45 5.94
N PRO A 129 15.45 12.54 6.91
CA PRO A 129 14.19 12.37 7.60
C PRO A 129 13.78 13.63 8.35
N VAL A 130 12.49 13.87 8.43
CA VAL A 130 11.95 15.00 9.19
C VAL A 130 12.14 14.73 10.68
N VAL A 131 12.77 15.68 11.37
CA VAL A 131 12.97 15.61 12.82
C VAL A 131 11.76 16.28 13.50
N PRO A 132 11.08 15.63 14.45
CA PRO A 132 9.98 16.23 15.18
C PRO A 132 10.48 17.39 16.06
N PHE A 133 9.63 18.41 16.22
CA PHE A 133 9.94 19.58 17.06
C PHE A 133 10.04 19.22 18.55
N ILE A 134 9.25 18.23 19.00
CA ILE A 134 9.30 17.72 20.37
C ILE A 134 10.01 16.37 20.39
N LYS A 135 10.70 16.04 21.46
CA LYS A 135 11.38 14.76 21.62
C LYS A 135 10.39 13.61 21.55
N ALA A 136 10.56 12.72 20.58
CA ALA A 136 9.78 11.50 20.42
C ALA A 136 10.35 10.36 21.28
N THR A 137 9.55 9.32 21.53
CA THR A 137 10.00 8.14 22.31
C THR A 137 11.19 7.43 21.67
N GLN A 138 11.22 7.40 20.32
CA GLN A 138 12.33 6.83 19.55
C GLN A 138 13.02 7.93 18.75
N ASP A 139 13.79 8.76 19.45
CA ASP A 139 14.49 9.92 18.91
C ASP A 139 15.83 9.51 18.33
N ARG A 140 15.80 8.77 17.21
CA ARG A 140 16.98 8.19 16.56
C ARG A 140 16.77 7.96 15.08
N VAL A 141 17.86 7.78 14.34
CA VAL A 141 17.82 7.32 12.96
C VAL A 141 17.42 5.84 12.91
N VAL A 142 16.49 5.48 12.04
CA VAL A 142 16.12 4.08 11.77
C VAL A 142 16.57 3.72 10.37
N LEU A 143 17.33 2.65 10.22
CA LEU A 143 17.77 2.09 8.94
C LEU A 143 17.06 0.76 8.69
N GLU A 144 16.27 0.71 7.63
CA GLU A 144 15.71 -0.55 7.13
C GLU A 144 16.81 -1.32 6.39
N ILE A 145 17.25 -2.43 6.99
CA ILE A 145 18.35 -3.24 6.44
C ILE A 145 17.85 -4.35 5.51
N GLN A 146 16.65 -4.86 5.78
CA GLN A 146 16.04 -5.93 4.99
C GLN A 146 14.51 -5.90 5.10
N ARG A 147 13.85 -6.56 4.14
CA ARG A 147 12.43 -6.94 4.19
C ARG A 147 12.27 -8.44 4.03
N GLY A 148 11.24 -8.97 4.69
CA GLY A 148 10.91 -10.39 4.66
C GLY A 148 11.61 -11.20 5.74
N CYS A 149 11.20 -12.47 5.87
CA CYS A 149 11.73 -13.37 6.88
C CYS A 149 11.69 -14.82 6.37
N ILE A 150 12.77 -15.57 6.57
CA ILE A 150 12.86 -16.99 6.20
C ILE A 150 12.24 -17.91 7.25
N ARG A 151 11.96 -17.39 8.46
CA ARG A 151 11.39 -18.20 9.55
C ARG A 151 9.94 -18.56 9.25
N GLY A 152 9.53 -19.73 9.62
CA GLY A 152 8.17 -20.23 9.44
C GLY A 152 7.36 -20.23 10.74
N CYS A 153 7.50 -19.23 11.59
CA CYS A 153 6.81 -19.14 12.87
C CYS A 153 5.28 -19.18 12.65
N ARG A 154 4.60 -20.14 13.29
CA ARG A 154 3.16 -20.39 13.07
C ARG A 154 2.25 -19.21 13.43
N PHE A 155 2.68 -18.35 14.34
CA PHE A 155 1.93 -17.18 14.77
C PHE A 155 2.21 -15.93 13.91
N CYS A 156 3.23 -15.93 13.05
CA CYS A 156 3.74 -14.72 12.42
C CYS A 156 3.26 -14.57 10.98
N GLN A 157 2.29 -13.71 10.75
CA GLN A 157 1.81 -13.35 9.41
C GLN A 157 2.88 -12.59 8.61
N ALA A 158 3.70 -11.75 9.27
CA ALA A 158 4.75 -10.97 8.60
C ALA A 158 5.71 -11.84 7.79
N GLY A 159 6.04 -13.04 8.26
CA GLY A 159 6.86 -13.99 7.53
C GLY A 159 6.27 -14.46 6.20
N MET A 160 4.96 -14.33 6.00
CA MET A 160 4.29 -14.61 4.73
C MET A 160 4.09 -13.35 3.89
N VAL A 161 3.66 -12.26 4.52
CA VAL A 161 3.34 -10.98 3.86
C VAL A 161 4.55 -10.38 3.16
N TYR A 162 5.72 -10.38 3.81
CA TYR A 162 6.92 -9.68 3.31
C TYR A 162 7.92 -10.55 2.56
N ARG A 163 7.59 -11.79 2.21
CA ARG A 163 8.43 -12.63 1.35
C ARG A 163 8.55 -12.07 -0.07
N PRO A 164 9.71 -12.32 -0.73
CA PRO A 164 10.95 -12.97 -0.29
C PRO A 164 11.80 -12.09 0.62
N VAL A 165 12.84 -12.67 1.24
CA VAL A 165 13.86 -11.90 1.97
C VAL A 165 14.73 -11.13 0.97
N ARG A 166 14.91 -9.85 1.23
CA ARG A 166 15.72 -8.93 0.40
C ARG A 166 16.48 -7.99 1.33
N GLU A 167 17.76 -7.86 1.07
CA GLU A 167 18.68 -7.10 1.90
C GLU A 167 19.22 -5.89 1.14
N LYS A 168 19.51 -4.81 1.84
CA LYS A 168 20.24 -3.67 1.30
C LYS A 168 21.74 -3.92 1.35
N ASN A 169 22.47 -3.39 0.38
CA ASN A 169 23.92 -3.44 0.35
C ASN A 169 24.51 -2.71 1.58
N VAL A 170 25.51 -3.31 2.23
CA VAL A 170 26.11 -2.79 3.47
C VAL A 170 26.79 -1.43 3.25
N GLU A 171 27.48 -1.22 2.13
CA GLU A 171 28.13 0.06 1.84
C GLU A 171 27.09 1.17 1.64
N HIS A 172 26.00 0.86 0.93
CA HIS A 172 24.87 1.77 0.79
C HIS A 172 24.23 2.13 2.15
N LEU A 173 24.08 1.15 3.05
CA LEU A 173 23.58 1.39 4.41
C LEU A 173 24.50 2.32 5.22
N LYS A 174 25.82 2.18 5.09
CA LYS A 174 26.79 3.09 5.73
C LYS A 174 26.66 4.52 5.21
N GLU A 175 26.49 4.69 3.90
CA GLU A 175 26.27 6.02 3.30
C GLU A 175 24.97 6.66 3.77
N LEU A 176 23.86 5.90 3.79
CA LEU A 176 22.59 6.36 4.32
C LEU A 176 22.68 6.75 5.78
N ALA A 177 23.31 5.92 6.62
CA ALA A 177 23.52 6.20 8.03
C ALA A 177 24.24 7.54 8.23
N TYR A 178 25.34 7.76 7.51
CA TYR A 178 26.08 9.00 7.59
C TYR A 178 25.25 10.22 7.17
N LYS A 179 24.53 10.12 6.03
CA LYS A 179 23.69 11.21 5.54
C LYS A 179 22.56 11.55 6.52
N MET A 180 21.90 10.53 7.06
CA MET A 180 20.79 10.69 7.98
C MET A 180 21.24 11.27 9.32
N LEU A 181 22.31 10.77 9.93
CA LEU A 181 22.89 11.33 11.15
C LEU A 181 23.29 12.80 10.96
N LYS A 182 23.99 13.10 9.87
CA LYS A 182 24.42 14.47 9.56
C LYS A 182 23.25 15.43 9.35
N SER A 183 22.15 14.96 8.76
CA SER A 183 20.97 15.81 8.46
C SER A 183 20.05 16.02 9.66
N THR A 184 19.99 15.07 10.58
CA THR A 184 19.09 15.09 11.74
C THR A 184 19.76 15.57 13.03
N GLY A 185 21.06 15.39 13.17
CA GLY A 185 21.78 15.63 14.42
C GLY A 185 21.59 14.54 15.48
N HIS A 186 20.93 13.42 15.13
CA HIS A 186 20.84 12.27 16.04
C HIS A 186 22.19 11.58 16.21
N GLU A 187 22.40 11.00 17.39
CA GLU A 187 23.64 10.26 17.75
C GLU A 187 23.41 8.74 17.79
N GLU A 188 22.15 8.29 17.67
CA GLU A 188 21.78 6.89 17.75
C GLU A 188 21.19 6.38 16.44
N ILE A 189 21.45 5.10 16.14
CA ILE A 189 20.88 4.37 15.02
C ILE A 189 20.21 3.10 15.51
N SER A 190 19.01 2.82 15.00
CA SER A 190 18.35 1.51 15.10
C SER A 190 18.33 0.84 13.74
N LEU A 191 18.49 -0.48 13.74
CA LEU A 191 18.34 -1.31 12.55
C LEU A 191 16.94 -1.93 12.55
N SER A 192 16.26 -1.85 11.41
CA SER A 192 14.92 -2.40 11.21
C SER A 192 14.93 -3.51 10.15
N SER A 193 14.19 -4.59 10.44
CA SER A 193 14.04 -5.72 9.52
C SER A 193 12.65 -6.32 9.63
#